data_c853a91f6af11a2990f6061e76500e11
#
_entry.id   c853a91f6af11a2990f6061e76500e11
#
_cell.length_a   1.000
_cell.length_b   1.000
_cell.length_c   1.000
_cell.angle_alpha   90.00
_cell.angle_beta   90.00
_cell.angle_gamma   90.00
#
_symmetry.space_group_name_H-M   'P 1'
#
loop_
_entity.id
_entity.type
_entity.pdbx_description
1 polymer ?
#
loop_
_entity_poly.entity_id
_entity_poly.type
_entity_poly.pdbx_seq_one_letter_code
_entity_poly.pdbx_strand_id
1 'polypeptide(L)' 'MIRTNLFFKVEIEHDRDEQPERLGREICRQILKFYGVREAELTNFTKAEE' A
#
# COMPACT_ATOMS: atom_id res chain seq x y z
N MET A 1 18.23 16.56 -8.35
CA MET A 1 17.72 15.55 -7.43
C MET A 1 17.22 14.35 -8.21
N ILE A 2 17.34 13.17 -7.63
CA ILE A 2 16.96 11.92 -8.28
C ILE A 2 15.61 11.46 -7.73
N ARG A 3 14.70 11.08 -8.62
CA ARG A 3 13.43 10.47 -8.27
C ARG A 3 13.52 8.98 -8.57
N THR A 4 13.24 8.19 -7.57
CA THR A 4 13.30 6.73 -7.70
C THR A 4 11.95 6.14 -7.31
N ASN A 5 11.44 5.24 -8.14
CA ASN A 5 10.20 4.53 -7.84
C ASN A 5 10.57 3.20 -7.19
N LEU A 6 10.00 2.96 -6.02
CA LEU A 6 10.20 1.72 -5.29
C LEU A 6 8.97 0.85 -5.41
N PHE A 7 9.19 -0.41 -5.71
CA PHE A 7 8.11 -1.40 -5.80
C PHE A 7 8.38 -2.49 -4.77
N PHE A 8 7.42 -2.70 -3.89
CA PHE A 8 7.56 -3.73 -2.86
C PHE A 8 6.21 -4.38 -2.59
N LYS A 9 6.25 -5.52 -1.94
CA LYS A 9 5.06 -6.29 -1.61
C LYS A 9 4.77 -6.17 -0.11
N VAL A 10 3.51 -5.90 0.20
CA VAL A 10 3.02 -5.89 1.58
C VAL A 10 1.92 -6.94 1.69
N GLU A 11 2.06 -7.85 2.63
CA GLU A 11 1.05 -8.85 2.90
C GLU A 11 0.29 -8.44 4.15
N ILE A 12 -1.03 -8.46 4.06
CA ILE A 12 -1.90 -8.09 5.18
C ILE A 12 -2.89 -9.20 5.47
N GLU A 13 -3.31 -9.28 6.71
CA GLU A 13 -4.42 -10.15 7.11
C GLU A 13 -5.61 -9.26 7.44
N HIS A 14 -6.77 -9.65 6.96
CA HIS A 14 -7.99 -8.89 7.23
C HIS A 14 -9.20 -9.81 7.24
N ASP A 15 -10.28 -9.38 7.87
CA ASP A 15 -11.53 -10.11 7.87
C ASP A 15 -12.19 -10.02 6.50
N ARG A 16 -13.08 -10.97 6.21
CA ARG A 16 -13.78 -11.01 4.93
C ARG A 16 -14.61 -9.75 4.67
N ASP A 17 -15.10 -9.12 5.74
CA ASP A 17 -15.90 -7.92 5.64
C ASP A 17 -15.08 -6.68 5.33
N GLU A 18 -13.77 -6.75 5.53
CA GLU A 18 -12.89 -5.63 5.26
C GLU A 18 -12.43 -5.65 3.81
N GLN A 19 -12.33 -4.49 3.23
CA GLN A 19 -11.85 -4.34 1.85
C GLN A 19 -10.36 -4.06 1.86
N PRO A 20 -9.55 -4.91 1.23
CA PRO A 20 -8.10 -4.70 1.20
C PRO A 20 -7.71 -3.38 0.54
N GLU A 21 -8.52 -2.89 -0.39
CA GLU A 21 -8.27 -1.60 -1.04
C GLU A 21 -8.26 -0.45 -0.03
N ARG A 22 -9.16 -0.49 0.95
CA ARG A 22 -9.20 0.55 1.98
C ARG A 22 -7.95 0.52 2.84
N LEU A 23 -7.52 -0.69 3.20
CA LEU A 23 -6.30 -0.86 3.96
C LEU A 23 -5.08 -0.38 3.17
N GLY A 24 -5.04 -0.71 1.88
CA GLY A 24 -3.97 -0.26 1.00
C GLY A 24 -3.89 1.24 0.90
N ARG A 25 -5.04 1.92 0.79
CA ARG A 25 -5.07 3.38 0.75
C ARG A 25 -4.59 4.00 2.05
N GLU A 26 -4.96 3.38 3.18
CA GLU A 26 -4.51 3.86 4.48
C GLU A 26 -3.00 3.69 4.63
N ILE A 27 -2.47 2.58 4.16
CA ILE A 27 -1.02 2.35 4.15
C ILE A 27 -0.33 3.42 3.31
N CYS A 28 -0.87 3.73 2.14
CA CYS A 28 -0.31 4.79 1.29
C CYS A 28 -0.31 6.13 2.00
N ARG A 29 -1.37 6.43 2.73
CA ARG A 29 -1.46 7.66 3.50
C ARG A 29 -0.36 7.74 4.56
N GLN A 30 -0.10 6.63 5.23
CA GLN A 30 0.95 6.57 6.24
C GLN A 30 2.34 6.70 5.62
N ILE A 31 2.54 6.07 4.47
CA ILE A 31 3.81 6.15 3.76
C ILE A 31 4.12 7.58 3.34
N LEU A 32 3.09 8.35 2.97
CA LEU A 32 3.29 9.76 2.57
C LEU A 32 3.87 10.63 3.68
N LYS A 33 3.77 10.17 4.92
CA LYS A 33 4.36 10.88 6.05
C LYS A 33 5.84 10.63 6.20
N PHE A 34 6.36 9.69 5.45
CA PHE A 34 7.77 9.33 5.50
C PHE A 34 8.60 10.39 4.77
N TYR A 35 9.74 10.74 5.37
CA TYR A 35 10.62 11.75 4.76
C TYR A 35 11.04 11.32 3.36
N GLY A 36 10.89 12.24 2.42
CA GLY A 36 11.33 12.02 1.04
C GLY A 36 10.27 11.37 0.15
N VAL A 37 9.18 10.87 0.72
CA VAL A 37 8.10 10.29 -0.10
C VAL A 37 7.25 11.41 -0.69
N ARG A 38 7.15 11.43 -2.01
CA ARG A 38 6.37 12.43 -2.73
C ARG A 38 5.03 11.90 -3.17
N GLU A 39 4.96 10.61 -3.45
CA GLU A 39 3.75 9.98 -3.98
C GLU A 39 3.71 8.53 -3.53
N ALA A 40 2.52 8.04 -3.23
CA ALA A 40 2.30 6.64 -2.90
C ALA A 40 0.94 6.24 -3.44
N GLU A 41 0.88 5.11 -4.14
CA GLU A 41 -0.38 4.62 -4.70
C GLU A 41 -0.46 3.10 -4.62
N LEU A 42 -1.69 2.61 -4.52
CA LEU A 42 -1.97 1.19 -4.60
C LEU A 42 -2.27 0.87 -6.07
N THR A 43 -1.33 0.19 -6.72
CA THR A 43 -1.47 -0.12 -8.14
C THR A 43 -2.20 -1.43 -8.38
N ASN A 44 -2.00 -2.41 -7.50
CA ASN A 44 -2.54 -3.74 -7.70
C ASN A 44 -2.59 -4.51 -6.38
N PHE A 45 -3.50 -5.47 -6.28
CA PHE A 45 -3.53 -6.38 -5.15
C PHE A 45 -4.15 -7.70 -5.58
N THR A 46 -3.77 -8.77 -4.89
CA THR A 46 -4.34 -10.09 -5.11
C THR A 46 -4.81 -10.68 -3.79
N LYS A 47 -5.89 -11.44 -3.84
CA LYS A 47 -6.40 -12.14 -2.67
C LYS A 47 -5.98 -13.59 -2.72
N ALA A 48 -5.48 -14.10 -1.59
CA ALA A 48 -5.23 -15.52 -1.41
C ALA A 48 -6.06 -15.98 -0.21
N GLU A 49 -7.09 -16.74 -0.45
CA GLU A 49 -7.94 -17.30 0.60
C GLU A 49 -7.40 -18.65 1.04
N GLU A 50 -7.32 -18.82 2.35
CA GLU A 50 -6.96 -20.10 2.95
C GLU A 50 -8.19 -20.88 3.40
#